data_3a8ffb871e87ccb514ebced90bfc7ff5
#
_entry.id   3a8ffb871e87ccb514ebced90bfc7ff5
#
_cell.length_a   1.000
_cell.length_b   1.000
_cell.length_c   1.000
_cell.angle_alpha   90.00
_cell.angle_beta   90.00
_cell.angle_gamma   90.00
#
_symmetry.space_group_name_H-M   'P 1'
#
loop_
_entity.id
_entity.type
_entity.pdbx_description
1 polymer ?
#
loop_
_entity_poly.entity_id
_entity_poly.type
_entity_poly.pdbx_seq_one_letter_code
_entity_poly.pdbx_strand_id
1 'polypeptide(L)'
;MPRTYTISPDVFLVVLKDEEGNSYSCTPADTIELDGYSIHVPGIYDWYLYFNTYAEWTSHRMDRRFKANMFHRKGKELAKVMRMVMNTEDELFYYRSIDDDSGVVLKRSRIKRKGTYTESDSLQLTLPLHQENFRTV
;
A
#
# COMPACT_ATOMS: atom_id res chain seq x y z
N MET A 1 16.64 13.14 8.42
CA MET A 1 16.98 11.77 8.77
C MET A 1 16.24 10.79 7.87
N PRO A 2 16.93 9.82 7.27
CA PRO A 2 16.26 8.78 6.50
C PRO A 2 15.26 7.99 7.35
N ARG A 3 14.14 7.63 6.76
CA ARG A 3 13.13 6.81 7.42
C ARG A 3 12.83 5.56 6.64
N THR A 4 12.39 4.54 7.36
CA THR A 4 11.96 3.29 6.75
C THR A 4 10.46 3.14 6.97
N TYR A 5 9.73 3.09 5.85
CA TYR A 5 8.28 2.92 5.85
C TYR A 5 7.91 1.52 5.39
N THR A 6 6.84 0.99 5.95
CA THR A 6 6.30 -0.30 5.53
C THR A 6 4.82 -0.14 5.20
N ILE A 7 4.42 -0.62 4.03
CA ILE A 7 3.01 -0.65 3.64
C ILE A 7 2.33 -1.74 4.46
N SER A 8 1.43 -1.32 5.35
CA SER A 8 0.74 -2.22 6.26
C SER A 8 -0.63 -1.64 6.59
N PRO A 9 -1.66 -1.95 5.80
CA PRO A 9 -3.00 -1.42 6.04
C PRO A 9 -3.52 -1.74 7.43
N ASP A 10 -4.16 -0.76 8.05
CA ASP A 10 -4.72 -0.88 9.39
C ASP A 10 -5.95 0.02 9.51
N VAL A 11 -6.56 0.12 10.69
CA VAL A 11 -7.72 0.97 10.93
C VAL A 11 -7.43 2.45 10.65
N PHE A 12 -8.50 3.25 10.48
CA PHE A 12 -8.40 4.71 10.31
C PHE A 12 -7.58 5.15 9.11
N LEU A 13 -7.74 4.45 7.97
CA LEU A 13 -7.08 4.77 6.71
C LEU A 13 -5.56 4.64 6.74
N VAL A 14 -5.00 4.01 7.75
CA VAL A 14 -3.56 3.79 7.85
C VAL A 14 -3.09 2.87 6.72
N VAL A 15 -2.11 3.31 5.97
CA VAL A 15 -1.51 2.54 4.87
C VAL A 15 -0.02 2.29 5.08
N LEU A 16 0.65 3.14 5.85
CA LEU A 16 2.08 3.02 6.13
C LEU A 16 2.35 3.10 7.62
N LYS A 17 3.40 2.42 8.04
CA LYS A 17 3.96 2.54 9.39
C LYS A 17 5.47 2.68 9.29
N ASP A 18 6.07 3.43 10.20
CA ASP A 18 7.53 3.51 10.30
C ASP A 18 8.06 2.60 11.42
N GLU A 19 9.37 2.58 11.58
CA GLU A 19 10.01 1.72 12.60
C GLU A 19 9.79 2.20 14.03
N GLU A 20 9.40 3.45 14.21
CA GLU A 20 9.13 4.02 15.52
C GLU A 20 7.68 3.81 15.97
N GLY A 21 6.87 3.16 15.15
CA GLY A 21 5.47 2.89 15.46
C GLY A 21 4.51 4.00 15.04
N ASN A 22 4.98 5.01 14.31
CA ASN A 22 4.10 6.04 13.77
C ASN A 22 3.31 5.49 12.59
N SER A 23 2.07 5.91 12.48
CA SER A 23 1.16 5.50 11.40
C SER A 23 0.89 6.68 10.46
N TYR A 24 0.72 6.37 9.18
CA TYR A 24 0.48 7.36 8.14
C TYR A 24 -0.74 6.95 7.34
N SER A 25 -1.72 7.83 7.27
CA SER A 25 -3.02 7.55 6.64
C SER A 25 -3.12 8.17 5.27
N CYS A 26 -3.88 7.52 4.36
CA CYS A 26 -4.22 8.12 3.09
C CYS A 26 -5.50 8.96 3.20
N THR A 27 -5.72 9.82 2.21
CA THR A 27 -6.93 10.64 2.10
C THR A 27 -7.76 10.19 0.89
N PRO A 28 -9.03 10.61 0.78
CA PRO A 28 -9.81 10.36 -0.44
C PRO A 28 -9.20 10.97 -1.71
N ALA A 29 -8.27 11.91 -1.57
CA ALA A 29 -7.54 12.49 -2.69
C ALA A 29 -6.27 11.71 -3.04
N ASP A 30 -6.09 10.50 -2.52
CA ASP A 30 -4.93 9.65 -2.77
C ASP A 30 -3.61 10.25 -2.30
N THR A 31 -3.63 11.03 -1.23
CA THR A 31 -2.43 11.63 -0.67
C THR A 31 -2.08 10.98 0.66
N ILE A 32 -0.79 10.96 0.96
CA ILE A 32 -0.26 10.48 2.24
C ILE A 32 0.74 11.52 2.72
N GLU A 33 0.53 11.99 3.94
CA GLU A 33 1.47 12.93 4.55
C GLU A 33 2.53 12.15 5.31
N LEU A 34 3.76 12.21 4.82
CA LEU A 34 4.90 11.56 5.45
C LEU A 34 5.61 12.53 6.39
N ASP A 35 6.75 12.11 6.92
CA ASP A 35 7.50 12.98 7.82
C ASP A 35 8.22 14.07 7.01
N GLY A 36 7.66 15.28 7.05
CA GLY A 36 8.21 16.44 6.39
C GLY A 36 7.81 16.67 4.95
N TYR A 37 7.00 15.78 4.34
CA TYR A 37 6.51 15.97 2.97
C TYR A 37 5.29 15.10 2.70
N SER A 38 4.57 15.43 1.63
CA SER A 38 3.39 14.66 1.20
C SER A 38 3.65 13.99 -0.15
N ILE A 39 3.01 12.86 -0.37
CA ILE A 39 3.06 12.16 -1.65
C ILE A 39 1.65 11.93 -2.17
N HIS A 40 1.53 11.82 -3.50
CA HIS A 40 0.29 11.48 -4.18
C HIS A 40 0.45 10.12 -4.84
N VAL A 41 -0.40 9.17 -4.46
CA VAL A 41 -0.35 7.79 -4.95
C VAL A 41 -1.72 7.44 -5.52
N PRO A 42 -1.95 7.66 -6.83
CA PRO A 42 -3.26 7.40 -7.44
C PRO A 42 -3.74 5.97 -7.19
N GLY A 43 -4.95 5.85 -6.67
CA GLY A 43 -5.58 4.55 -6.39
C GLY A 43 -5.38 4.02 -4.98
N ILE A 44 -4.57 4.68 -4.15
CA ILE A 44 -4.28 4.15 -2.79
C ILE A 44 -5.54 4.14 -1.92
N TYR A 45 -6.40 5.13 -2.05
CA TYR A 45 -7.63 5.20 -1.25
C TYR A 45 -8.58 4.05 -1.59
N ASP A 46 -8.84 3.78 -2.86
CA ASP A 46 -9.69 2.68 -3.29
C ASP A 46 -9.10 1.32 -2.88
N TRP A 47 -7.79 1.17 -2.98
CA TRP A 47 -7.09 -0.02 -2.55
C TRP A 47 -7.28 -0.27 -1.05
N TYR A 48 -7.17 0.77 -0.25
CA TYR A 48 -7.40 0.68 1.19
C TYR A 48 -8.85 0.35 1.49
N LEU A 49 -9.81 0.97 0.80
CA LEU A 49 -11.23 0.70 1.02
C LEU A 49 -11.59 -0.75 0.74
N TYR A 50 -10.98 -1.35 -0.27
CA TYR A 50 -11.19 -2.78 -0.54
C TYR A 50 -10.72 -3.62 0.65
N PHE A 51 -9.56 -3.35 1.18
CA PHE A 51 -9.04 -4.02 2.37
C PHE A 51 -10.00 -3.82 3.55
N ASN A 52 -10.39 -2.59 3.81
CA ASN A 52 -11.24 -2.23 4.95
C ASN A 52 -12.62 -2.88 4.88
N THR A 53 -13.15 -3.05 3.66
CA THR A 53 -14.46 -3.67 3.44
C THR A 53 -14.50 -5.10 3.93
N TYR A 54 -13.42 -5.84 3.76
CA TYR A 54 -13.37 -7.27 4.10
C TYR A 54 -12.60 -7.59 5.37
N ALA A 55 -12.02 -6.60 6.02
CA ALA A 55 -11.30 -6.83 7.27
C ALA A 55 -12.27 -7.01 8.43
N GLU A 56 -12.11 -8.09 9.18
CA GLU A 56 -12.85 -8.32 10.41
C GLU A 56 -12.00 -7.83 11.59
N TRP A 57 -12.14 -6.57 11.91
CA TRP A 57 -11.26 -5.92 12.88
C TRP A 57 -11.31 -6.54 14.27
N THR A 58 -12.48 -7.04 14.67
CA THR A 58 -12.65 -7.65 16.00
C THR A 58 -12.01 -9.04 16.12
N SER A 59 -11.96 -9.78 15.02
CA SER A 59 -11.38 -11.13 15.00
C SER A 59 -10.00 -11.18 14.35
N HIS A 60 -9.52 -10.05 13.82
CA HIS A 60 -8.23 -9.93 13.15
C HIS A 60 -8.06 -10.86 11.96
N ARG A 61 -9.13 -11.13 11.23
CA ARG A 61 -9.06 -11.98 10.04
C ARG A 61 -9.84 -11.35 8.90
N MET A 62 -9.65 -11.92 7.71
CA MET A 62 -10.30 -11.43 6.50
C MET A 62 -11.53 -12.26 6.16
N ASP A 63 -12.52 -11.60 5.56
CA ASP A 63 -13.68 -12.25 4.97
C ASP A 63 -13.24 -13.17 3.83
N ARG A 64 -13.97 -14.29 3.62
CA ARG A 64 -13.66 -15.26 2.57
C ARG A 64 -13.70 -14.68 1.16
N ARG A 65 -14.43 -13.59 0.95
CA ARG A 65 -14.53 -12.94 -0.36
C ARG A 65 -13.31 -12.09 -0.68
N PHE A 66 -12.42 -11.88 0.27
CA PHE A 66 -11.22 -11.09 0.04
C PHE A 66 -10.27 -11.81 -0.92
N LYS A 67 -9.94 -11.14 -2.01
CA LYS A 67 -9.04 -11.68 -3.03
C LYS A 67 -7.61 -11.26 -2.75
N ALA A 68 -6.94 -11.99 -1.88
CA ALA A 68 -5.62 -11.63 -1.35
C ALA A 68 -4.56 -11.47 -2.45
N ASN A 69 -4.50 -12.41 -3.42
CA ASN A 69 -3.49 -12.33 -4.47
C ASN A 69 -3.66 -11.08 -5.34
N MET A 70 -4.90 -10.76 -5.71
CA MET A 70 -5.19 -9.54 -6.47
C MET A 70 -4.84 -8.29 -5.65
N PHE A 71 -5.25 -8.27 -4.39
CA PHE A 71 -4.98 -7.15 -3.50
C PHE A 71 -3.48 -6.87 -3.37
N HIS A 72 -2.68 -7.90 -3.14
CA HIS A 72 -1.24 -7.73 -2.97
C HIS A 72 -0.53 -7.38 -4.28
N ARG A 73 -1.00 -7.91 -5.41
CA ARG A 73 -0.46 -7.52 -6.71
C ARG A 73 -0.65 -6.03 -6.97
N LYS A 74 -1.86 -5.54 -6.73
CA LYS A 74 -2.14 -4.10 -6.88
C LYS A 74 -1.40 -3.26 -5.84
N GLY A 75 -1.30 -3.77 -4.62
CA GLY A 75 -0.53 -3.12 -3.57
C GLY A 75 0.94 -2.94 -3.95
N LYS A 76 1.54 -3.94 -4.59
CA LYS A 76 2.92 -3.84 -5.06
C LYS A 76 3.08 -2.85 -6.22
N GLU A 77 2.08 -2.75 -7.10
CA GLU A 77 2.09 -1.74 -8.17
C GLU A 77 2.02 -0.32 -7.58
N LEU A 78 1.15 -0.13 -6.59
CA LEU A 78 1.06 1.15 -5.87
C LEU A 78 2.36 1.45 -5.12
N ALA A 79 2.99 0.43 -4.55
CA ALA A 79 4.26 0.56 -3.86
C ALA A 79 5.37 1.07 -4.79
N LYS A 80 5.38 0.64 -6.05
CA LYS A 80 6.34 1.12 -7.03
C LYS A 80 6.16 2.61 -7.31
N VAL A 81 4.92 3.05 -7.48
CA VAL A 81 4.62 4.49 -7.63
C VAL A 81 5.05 5.25 -6.39
N MET A 82 4.69 4.74 -5.23
CA MET A 82 5.04 5.35 -3.96
C MET A 82 6.55 5.52 -3.81
N ARG A 83 7.32 4.47 -4.15
CA ARG A 83 8.78 4.53 -4.07
C ARG A 83 9.38 5.61 -4.98
N MET A 84 8.77 5.83 -6.15
CA MET A 84 9.23 6.83 -7.12
C MET A 84 9.00 8.26 -6.64
N VAL A 85 7.96 8.51 -5.85
CA VAL A 85 7.63 9.85 -5.36
C VAL A 85 8.16 10.14 -3.97
N MET A 86 8.68 9.15 -3.28
CA MET A 86 9.31 9.32 -1.96
C MET A 86 10.72 9.88 -2.09
N ASN A 87 11.21 10.47 -1.00
CA ASN A 87 12.60 10.90 -0.91
C ASN A 87 13.55 9.71 -1.18
N THR A 88 14.62 9.96 -1.91
CA THR A 88 15.55 8.90 -2.33
C THR A 88 16.24 8.20 -1.16
N GLU A 89 16.44 8.91 -0.08
CA GLU A 89 17.11 8.40 1.13
C GLU A 89 16.20 7.55 2.01
N ASP A 90 14.88 7.65 1.83
CA ASP A 90 13.93 6.83 2.59
C ASP A 90 13.80 5.44 1.97
N GLU A 91 13.42 4.46 2.78
CA GLU A 91 13.18 3.10 2.31
C GLU A 91 11.72 2.74 2.40
N LEU A 92 11.26 1.85 1.53
CA LEU A 92 9.89 1.35 1.50
C LEU A 92 9.89 -0.16 1.44
N PHE A 93 9.07 -0.76 2.29
CA PHE A 93 8.82 -2.20 2.32
C PHE A 93 7.34 -2.48 2.16
N TYR A 94 7.03 -3.66 1.69
CA TYR A 94 5.66 -4.15 1.56
C TYR A 94 5.48 -5.37 2.45
N TYR A 95 4.43 -5.37 3.26
CA TYR A 95 4.07 -6.50 4.11
C TYR A 95 3.00 -7.33 3.45
N ARG A 96 3.20 -8.64 3.38
CA ARG A 96 2.19 -9.60 2.98
C ARG A 96 2.08 -10.67 4.06
N SER A 97 0.87 -10.89 4.56
CA SER A 97 0.60 -12.06 5.40
C SER A 97 0.22 -13.24 4.50
N ILE A 98 0.78 -14.39 4.79
CA ILE A 98 0.52 -15.64 4.06
C ILE A 98 -0.02 -16.65 5.06
N ASP A 99 -1.24 -17.14 4.80
CA ASP A 99 -1.81 -18.23 5.58
C ASP A 99 -1.34 -19.55 5.00
N ASP A 100 -0.79 -20.40 5.85
CA ASP A 100 -0.47 -21.77 5.51
C ASP A 100 -0.92 -22.71 6.65
N ASP A 101 -0.68 -24.00 6.49
CA ASP A 101 -1.11 -25.00 7.48
C ASP A 101 -0.42 -24.84 8.83
N SER A 102 0.70 -24.15 8.89
CA SER A 102 1.43 -23.90 10.13
C SER A 102 1.06 -22.58 10.80
N GLY A 103 0.20 -21.77 10.17
CA GLY A 103 -0.25 -20.49 10.70
C GLY A 103 -0.02 -19.33 9.73
N VAL A 104 0.01 -18.11 10.26
CA VAL A 104 0.21 -16.91 9.46
C VAL A 104 1.70 -16.58 9.39
N VAL A 105 2.24 -16.53 8.18
CA VAL A 105 3.62 -16.10 7.94
C VAL A 105 3.60 -14.70 7.36
N LEU A 106 4.39 -13.79 7.94
CA LEU A 106 4.53 -12.43 7.45
C LEU A 106 5.75 -12.34 6.56
N LYS A 107 5.56 -11.89 5.32
CA LYS A 107 6.64 -11.68 4.37
C LYS A 107 6.81 -10.19 4.11
N ARG A 108 8.03 -9.70 4.30
CA ARG A 108 8.38 -8.30 4.07
C ARG A 108 9.31 -8.21 2.87
N SER A 109 8.97 -7.37 1.90
CA SER A 109 9.77 -7.20 0.69
C SER A 109 10.16 -5.75 0.52
N ARG A 110 11.43 -5.50 0.20
CA ARG A 110 11.92 -4.14 -0.09
C ARG A 110 11.45 -3.72 -1.48
N ILE A 111 10.94 -2.50 -1.58
CA ILE A 111 10.52 -1.91 -2.86
C ILE A 111 11.67 -1.05 -3.36
N LYS A 112 12.26 -1.46 -4.48
CA LYS A 112 13.41 -0.74 -5.06
C LYS A 112 12.93 0.39 -5.94
N ARG A 113 13.64 1.52 -5.85
CA ARG A 113 13.43 2.65 -6.76
C ARG A 113 14.02 2.33 -8.11
N LYS A 114 13.25 2.54 -9.19
CA LYS A 114 13.69 2.32 -10.55
C LYS A 114 13.65 3.63 -11.32
N GLY A 115 14.83 4.19 -11.64
CA GLY A 115 14.93 5.39 -12.44
C GLY A 115 14.31 6.62 -11.81
N THR A 116 13.88 7.54 -12.64
CA THR A 116 13.25 8.80 -12.23
C THR A 116 11.76 8.75 -12.50
N TYR A 117 10.97 9.20 -11.53
CA TYR A 117 9.52 9.30 -11.67
C TYR A 117 9.16 10.34 -12.74
N THR A 118 8.21 9.99 -13.61
CA THR A 118 7.64 10.89 -14.61
C THR A 118 6.11 10.80 -14.56
N GLU A 119 5.43 11.80 -15.15
CA GLU A 119 3.98 11.74 -15.28
C GLU A 119 3.52 10.55 -16.13
N SER A 120 4.32 10.17 -17.14
CA SER A 120 4.01 9.00 -17.97
C SER A 120 3.97 7.72 -17.12
N ASP A 121 4.91 7.56 -16.22
CA ASP A 121 4.92 6.40 -15.31
C ASP A 121 3.68 6.37 -14.45
N SER A 122 3.30 7.52 -13.90
CA SER A 122 2.09 7.64 -13.09
C SER A 122 0.85 7.28 -13.88
N LEU A 123 0.71 7.78 -15.10
CA LEU A 123 -0.45 7.51 -15.94
C LEU A 123 -0.54 6.04 -16.32
N GLN A 124 0.57 5.41 -16.67
CA GLN A 124 0.60 4.00 -17.01
C GLN A 124 0.15 3.11 -15.87
N LEU A 125 0.52 3.47 -14.65
CA LEU A 125 0.13 2.69 -13.47
C LEU A 125 -1.30 2.99 -13.02
N THR A 126 -1.74 4.23 -13.17
CA THR A 126 -3.07 4.66 -12.74
C THR A 126 -4.17 4.07 -13.62
N LEU A 127 -4.01 4.12 -14.95
CA LEU A 127 -5.03 3.63 -15.88
C LEU A 127 -5.35 2.15 -15.68
N PRO A 128 -4.36 1.23 -15.64
CA PRO A 128 -4.64 -0.17 -15.34
C PRO A 128 -5.33 -0.38 -14.00
N LEU A 129 -4.94 0.36 -12.98
CA LEU A 129 -5.55 0.26 -11.66
C LEU A 129 -7.03 0.63 -11.70
N HIS A 130 -7.40 1.65 -12.44
CA HIS A 130 -8.80 2.04 -12.61
C HIS A 130 -9.59 1.07 -13.45
N GLN A 131 -9.00 0.49 -14.49
CA GLN A 131 -9.67 -0.43 -15.39
C GLN A 131 -9.87 -1.82 -14.79
N GLU A 132 -8.88 -2.32 -14.10
CA GLU A 132 -8.91 -3.64 -13.49
C GLU A 132 -9.64 -3.67 -12.19
N ASN A 133 -9.95 -2.71 -11.70
CA ASN A 133 -10.04 -2.09 -10.45
C ASN A 133 -10.82 -2.83 -9.37
N PHE A 134 -10.56 -2.48 -8.19
CA PHE A 134 -11.27 -2.96 -7.03
C PHE A 134 -12.75 -2.67 -7.08
N ARG A 135 -13.16 -1.63 -7.81
CA ARG A 135 -14.55 -1.20 -7.90
C ARG A 135 -15.45 -2.16 -8.66
N THR A 136 -14.88 -2.99 -9.50
CA THR A 136 -15.62 -3.97 -10.29
C THR A 136 -15.61 -5.37 -9.68
N VAL A 137 -15.05 -5.51 -8.54
CA VAL A 137 -14.93 -6.80 -7.86
C VAL A 137 -16.08 -7.03 -6.91
#